data_980a320368e64dfed75b01607cbd605d
#
_entry.id   980a320368e64dfed75b01607cbd605d
#
_cell.length_a   1.000
_cell.length_b   1.000
_cell.length_c   1.000
_cell.angle_alpha   90.00
_cell.angle_beta   90.00
_cell.angle_gamma   90.00
#
_symmetry.space_group_name_H-M   'P 1'
#
loop_
_entity.id
_entity.type
_entity.pdbx_description
1 polymer ?
#
loop_
_entity_poly.entity_id
_entity_poly.type
_entity_poly.pdbx_seq_one_letter_code
_entity_poly.pdbx_strand_id
1 'polypeptide(L)'
;MSDETLVTARWVIPVLPRDAVLEHHAVVIAQGAIADVLPTNAAFERYPAAQVVDLPDHVIIPGLINLHTHAAMTLMRGMADDLPLMTWLRDHIWPAESRVASAGFVRDGTMLACAEMLRGGVTCFNDMYFFPEAAAQAVLQARMRAAIGMIAVEFPSAYASDATDYLTKGMAVRDSLRDESLLSFCLAPHASYTVSDATFERIAIYAAELDVPVHTHLHETHDEIRDSLASHGARPLQRLKNLGLLGPNLIAVHAVHLTPEEIVLLAAHGCHVAH
;
A
#
# COMPACT_ATOMS: atom_id res chain seq x y z
N MET A 1 8.54 -11.86 -33.38
CA MET A 1 7.15 -11.68 -32.88
C MET A 1 7.09 -10.24 -32.41
N SER A 2 6.05 -9.49 -32.73
CA SER A 2 5.95 -8.11 -32.24
C SER A 2 5.84 -8.11 -30.72
N ASP A 3 6.44 -7.14 -30.07
CA ASP A 3 6.43 -6.98 -28.60
C ASP A 3 5.14 -6.27 -28.14
N GLU A 4 4.17 -6.15 -29.04
CA GLU A 4 2.94 -5.40 -28.87
C GLU A 4 1.74 -6.34 -28.71
N THR A 5 0.85 -6.01 -27.79
CA THR A 5 -0.43 -6.70 -27.56
C THR A 5 -1.58 -5.70 -27.67
N LEU A 6 -2.58 -6.04 -28.48
CA LEU A 6 -3.85 -5.31 -28.54
C LEU A 6 -4.89 -6.06 -27.67
N VAL A 7 -5.40 -5.41 -26.66
CA VAL A 7 -6.55 -5.91 -25.90
C VAL A 7 -7.78 -5.14 -26.37
N THR A 8 -8.68 -5.79 -27.10
CA THR A 8 -9.91 -5.18 -27.60
C THR A 8 -11.08 -5.51 -26.70
N ALA A 9 -11.99 -4.56 -26.48
CA ALA A 9 -13.20 -4.78 -25.71
C ALA A 9 -14.35 -3.93 -26.23
N ARG A 10 -15.57 -4.31 -25.80
CA ARG A 10 -16.75 -3.51 -26.09
C ARG A 10 -16.65 -2.13 -25.46
N TRP A 11 -16.15 -2.05 -24.21
CA TRP A 11 -15.97 -0.79 -23.51
C TRP A 11 -14.58 -0.72 -22.87
N VAL A 12 -13.98 0.46 -22.93
CA VAL A 12 -12.79 0.83 -22.15
C VAL A 12 -13.17 2.03 -21.28
N ILE A 13 -13.00 1.91 -19.96
CA ILE A 13 -13.24 2.98 -19.00
C ILE A 13 -11.88 3.38 -18.41
N PRO A 14 -11.25 4.43 -18.91
CA PRO A 14 -9.88 4.79 -18.49
C PRO A 14 -9.82 5.46 -17.12
N VAL A 15 -10.98 5.77 -16.50
CA VAL A 15 -11.15 6.53 -15.25
C VAL A 15 -10.79 8.03 -15.43
N LEU A 16 -9.78 8.33 -16.18
CA LEU A 16 -9.40 9.70 -16.59
C LEU A 16 -9.40 9.77 -18.13
N PRO A 17 -10.04 10.80 -18.72
CA PRO A 17 -10.82 11.84 -18.05
C PRO A 17 -12.09 11.27 -17.41
N ARG A 18 -12.59 11.98 -16.38
CA ARG A 18 -13.78 11.56 -15.63
C ARG A 18 -14.97 11.34 -16.58
N ASP A 19 -15.78 10.32 -16.28
CA ASP A 19 -17.00 9.95 -17.03
C ASP A 19 -16.76 9.48 -18.48
N ALA A 20 -15.49 9.23 -18.87
CA ALA A 20 -15.17 8.67 -20.18
C ALA A 20 -15.54 7.18 -20.26
N VAL A 21 -16.35 6.84 -21.26
CA VAL A 21 -16.64 5.45 -21.66
C VAL A 21 -16.37 5.37 -23.17
N LEU A 22 -15.37 4.58 -23.54
CA LEU A 22 -14.93 4.43 -24.93
C LEU A 22 -15.49 3.11 -25.48
N GLU A 23 -16.39 3.19 -26.47
CA GLU A 23 -16.94 2.00 -27.12
C GLU A 23 -16.03 1.52 -28.23
N HIS A 24 -15.90 0.20 -28.39
CA HIS A 24 -15.09 -0.45 -29.44
C HIS A 24 -13.68 0.11 -29.54
N HIS A 25 -12.98 0.20 -28.39
CA HIS A 25 -11.58 0.61 -28.31
C HIS A 25 -10.66 -0.55 -27.99
N ALA A 26 -9.42 -0.39 -28.36
CA ALA A 26 -8.31 -1.27 -28.00
C ALA A 26 -7.34 -0.53 -27.07
N VAL A 27 -6.83 -1.28 -26.09
CA VAL A 27 -5.66 -0.89 -25.29
C VAL A 27 -4.44 -1.55 -25.91
N VAL A 28 -3.47 -0.75 -26.30
CA VAL A 28 -2.20 -1.22 -26.85
C VAL A 28 -1.18 -1.31 -25.73
N ILE A 29 -0.60 -2.50 -25.56
CA ILE A 29 0.44 -2.75 -24.58
C ILE A 29 1.75 -3.01 -25.34
N ALA A 30 2.79 -2.25 -25.01
CA ALA A 30 4.13 -2.43 -25.55
C ALA A 30 5.17 -2.20 -24.44
N GLN A 31 6.18 -3.04 -24.36
CA GLN A 31 7.28 -2.92 -23.40
C GLN A 31 6.80 -2.79 -21.93
N GLY A 32 5.71 -3.49 -21.57
CA GLY A 32 5.15 -3.48 -20.22
C GLY A 32 4.37 -2.21 -19.83
N ALA A 33 4.07 -1.33 -20.81
CA ALA A 33 3.31 -0.10 -20.60
C ALA A 33 2.12 -0.02 -21.57
N ILE A 34 1.10 0.79 -21.21
CA ILE A 34 0.04 1.17 -22.13
C ILE A 34 0.62 2.19 -23.09
N ALA A 35 0.78 1.81 -24.37
CA ALA A 35 1.34 2.64 -25.40
C ALA A 35 0.27 3.53 -26.05
N ASP A 36 -0.97 3.04 -26.14
CA ASP A 36 -2.06 3.77 -26.79
C ASP A 36 -3.43 3.25 -26.34
N VAL A 37 -4.48 4.08 -26.49
CA VAL A 37 -5.89 3.69 -26.37
C VAL A 37 -6.63 4.33 -27.53
N LEU A 38 -7.10 3.54 -28.49
CA LEU A 38 -7.68 4.05 -29.73
C LEU A 38 -8.79 3.14 -30.26
N PRO A 39 -9.62 3.63 -31.20
CA PRO A 39 -10.65 2.81 -31.82
C PRO A 39 -10.07 1.51 -32.40
N THR A 40 -10.76 0.40 -32.20
CA THR A 40 -10.28 -0.94 -32.58
C THR A 40 -9.79 -1.03 -34.01
N ASN A 41 -10.51 -0.42 -34.98
CA ASN A 41 -10.10 -0.44 -36.39
C ASN A 41 -8.76 0.30 -36.60
N ALA A 42 -8.59 1.46 -35.97
CA ALA A 42 -7.36 2.23 -36.04
C ALA A 42 -6.18 1.49 -35.37
N ALA A 43 -6.47 0.72 -34.31
CA ALA A 43 -5.46 -0.12 -33.66
C ALA A 43 -4.96 -1.24 -34.59
N PHE A 44 -5.84 -1.92 -35.31
CA PHE A 44 -5.45 -2.95 -36.28
C PHE A 44 -4.63 -2.38 -37.45
N GLU A 45 -4.98 -1.19 -37.91
CA GLU A 45 -4.23 -0.51 -39.00
C GLU A 45 -2.81 -0.10 -38.52
N ARG A 46 -2.72 0.46 -37.31
CA ARG A 46 -1.45 0.99 -36.77
C ARG A 46 -0.51 -0.09 -36.25
N TYR A 47 -1.05 -1.20 -35.75
CA TYR A 47 -0.32 -2.30 -35.12
C TYR A 47 -0.64 -3.66 -35.78
N PRO A 48 -0.43 -3.83 -37.09
CA PRO A 48 -0.91 -5.01 -37.83
C PRO A 48 -0.22 -6.33 -37.44
N ALA A 49 0.92 -6.26 -36.74
CA ALA A 49 1.70 -7.42 -36.29
C ALA A 49 1.50 -7.73 -34.81
N ALA A 50 0.67 -6.97 -34.07
CA ALA A 50 0.45 -7.17 -32.65
C ALA A 50 -0.32 -8.46 -32.36
N GLN A 51 -0.05 -9.06 -31.20
CA GLN A 51 -0.88 -10.15 -30.68
C GLN A 51 -2.24 -9.56 -30.24
N VAL A 52 -3.33 -10.19 -30.67
CA VAL A 52 -4.69 -9.71 -30.34
C VAL A 52 -5.30 -10.58 -29.25
N VAL A 53 -5.82 -9.92 -28.19
CA VAL A 53 -6.68 -10.50 -27.17
C VAL A 53 -8.05 -9.84 -27.31
N ASP A 54 -9.01 -10.57 -27.88
CA ASP A 54 -10.35 -10.05 -28.17
C ASP A 54 -11.34 -10.42 -27.06
N LEU A 55 -11.97 -9.42 -26.46
CA LEU A 55 -12.88 -9.54 -25.33
C LEU A 55 -14.20 -8.80 -25.62
N PRO A 56 -15.02 -9.25 -26.61
CA PRO A 56 -16.13 -8.49 -27.17
C PRO A 56 -17.26 -8.18 -26.15
N ASP A 57 -17.38 -8.98 -25.09
CA ASP A 57 -18.42 -8.85 -24.08
C ASP A 57 -17.88 -8.32 -22.73
N HIS A 58 -16.68 -7.73 -22.75
CA HIS A 58 -16.02 -7.25 -21.53
C HIS A 58 -15.88 -5.72 -21.51
N VAL A 59 -15.64 -5.22 -20.31
CA VAL A 59 -15.15 -3.87 -20.07
C VAL A 59 -13.70 -3.93 -19.58
N ILE A 60 -12.84 -3.10 -20.16
CA ILE A 60 -11.48 -2.90 -19.66
C ILE A 60 -11.47 -1.69 -18.75
N ILE A 61 -10.91 -1.87 -17.57
CA ILE A 61 -10.64 -0.80 -16.60
C ILE A 61 -9.16 -0.88 -16.19
N PRO A 62 -8.57 0.21 -15.66
CA PRO A 62 -7.26 0.14 -15.01
C PRO A 62 -7.27 -0.89 -13.88
N GLY A 63 -6.16 -1.56 -13.65
CA GLY A 63 -6.02 -2.46 -12.52
C GLY A 63 -6.28 -1.76 -11.19
N LEU A 64 -6.94 -2.44 -10.27
CA LEU A 64 -7.22 -1.91 -8.94
C LEU A 64 -5.93 -1.72 -8.15
N ILE A 65 -5.92 -0.73 -7.24
CA ILE A 65 -4.81 -0.45 -6.35
C ILE A 65 -5.29 -0.65 -4.91
N ASN A 66 -4.62 -1.53 -4.16
CA ASN A 66 -4.88 -1.73 -2.74
C ASN A 66 -3.92 -0.85 -1.92
N LEU A 67 -4.45 0.22 -1.33
CA LEU A 67 -3.64 1.24 -0.65
C LEU A 67 -3.14 0.83 0.73
N HIS A 68 -3.60 -0.28 1.29
CA HIS A 68 -3.16 -0.76 2.59
C HIS A 68 -3.32 -2.27 2.73
N THR A 69 -2.23 -2.94 3.11
CA THR A 69 -2.21 -4.37 3.43
C THR A 69 -1.25 -4.67 4.58
N HIS A 70 -1.49 -5.81 5.21
CA HIS A 70 -0.52 -6.61 5.94
C HIS A 70 -0.41 -7.95 5.21
N ALA A 71 0.22 -7.94 4.03
CA ALA A 71 0.12 -9.02 3.04
C ALA A 71 0.48 -10.40 3.59
N ALA A 72 1.50 -10.50 4.44
CA ALA A 72 1.91 -11.75 5.07
C ALA A 72 0.82 -12.36 5.98
N MET A 73 -0.06 -11.53 6.56
CA MET A 73 -1.14 -11.98 7.44
C MET A 73 -2.24 -12.76 6.72
N THR A 74 -2.21 -12.86 5.40
CA THR A 74 -3.06 -13.77 4.63
C THR A 74 -2.98 -15.22 5.16
N LEU A 75 -1.84 -15.63 5.70
CA LEU A 75 -1.66 -16.93 6.35
C LEU A 75 -2.35 -17.05 7.72
N MET A 76 -2.78 -15.93 8.31
CA MET A 76 -3.49 -15.89 9.60
C MET A 76 -4.98 -15.53 9.44
N ARG A 77 -5.51 -15.59 8.22
CA ARG A 77 -6.92 -15.29 7.94
C ARG A 77 -7.85 -16.18 8.74
N GLY A 78 -8.91 -15.58 9.33
CA GLY A 78 -9.87 -16.27 10.17
C GLY A 78 -9.38 -16.58 11.60
N MET A 79 -8.21 -16.07 11.98
CA MET A 79 -7.71 -16.20 13.35
C MET A 79 -8.40 -15.17 14.26
N ALA A 80 -9.22 -15.64 15.18
CA ALA A 80 -9.86 -14.84 16.23
C ALA A 80 -10.71 -13.68 15.67
N ASP A 81 -11.64 -14.00 14.78
CA ASP A 81 -12.57 -13.03 14.19
C ASP A 81 -13.51 -12.43 15.24
N ASP A 82 -14.16 -11.31 14.89
CA ASP A 82 -15.21 -10.61 15.64
C ASP A 82 -14.81 -10.11 17.04
N LEU A 83 -13.55 -9.70 17.20
CA LEU A 83 -13.03 -9.14 18.46
C LEU A 83 -12.73 -7.62 18.32
N PRO A 84 -12.81 -6.85 19.43
CA PRO A 84 -12.27 -5.50 19.47
C PRO A 84 -10.78 -5.49 19.13
N LEU A 85 -10.32 -4.46 18.40
CA LEU A 85 -8.96 -4.38 17.85
C LEU A 85 -7.87 -4.72 18.89
N MET A 86 -7.89 -4.07 20.04
CA MET A 86 -6.82 -4.27 21.03
C MET A 86 -6.84 -5.66 21.68
N THR A 87 -8.03 -6.28 21.85
CA THR A 87 -8.16 -7.67 22.27
C THR A 87 -7.61 -8.61 21.20
N TRP A 88 -8.00 -8.38 19.95
CA TRP A 88 -7.51 -9.15 18.81
C TRP A 88 -5.98 -9.07 18.69
N LEU A 89 -5.39 -7.87 18.77
CA LEU A 89 -3.94 -7.70 18.69
C LEU A 89 -3.21 -8.35 19.87
N ARG A 90 -3.55 -7.99 21.11
CA ARG A 90 -2.79 -8.40 22.32
C ARG A 90 -2.91 -9.87 22.62
N ASP A 91 -4.13 -10.42 22.49
CA ASP A 91 -4.43 -11.76 22.98
C ASP A 91 -4.26 -12.83 21.89
N HIS A 92 -4.28 -12.44 20.61
CA HIS A 92 -4.24 -13.40 19.50
C HIS A 92 -3.11 -13.10 18.50
N ILE A 93 -3.04 -11.88 17.89
CA ILE A 93 -2.13 -11.63 16.77
C ILE A 93 -0.69 -11.51 17.24
N TRP A 94 -0.37 -10.62 18.16
CA TRP A 94 1.02 -10.46 18.63
C TRP A 94 1.61 -11.75 19.23
N PRO A 95 0.87 -12.56 20.03
CA PRO A 95 1.34 -13.88 20.45
C PRO A 95 1.55 -14.86 19.28
N ALA A 96 0.74 -14.79 18.22
CA ALA A 96 0.93 -15.63 17.04
C ALA A 96 2.15 -15.16 16.23
N GLU A 97 2.26 -13.87 15.94
CA GLU A 97 3.39 -13.27 15.24
C GLU A 97 4.73 -13.56 15.93
N SER A 98 4.77 -13.45 17.27
CA SER A 98 5.99 -13.76 18.02
C SER A 98 6.49 -15.20 17.84
N ARG A 99 5.61 -16.13 17.45
CA ARG A 99 5.93 -17.55 17.20
C ARG A 99 6.25 -17.86 15.76
N VAL A 100 5.58 -17.19 14.81
CA VAL A 100 5.63 -17.59 13.39
C VAL A 100 6.31 -16.57 12.48
N ALA A 101 6.36 -15.28 12.88
CA ALA A 101 6.94 -14.24 12.02
C ALA A 101 8.42 -14.52 11.74
N SER A 102 8.72 -14.66 10.46
CA SER A 102 10.05 -14.92 9.93
C SER A 102 10.09 -14.48 8.46
N ALA A 103 11.27 -14.33 7.88
CA ALA A 103 11.40 -14.04 6.46
C ALA A 103 10.68 -15.07 5.57
N GLY A 104 10.70 -16.36 5.94
CA GLY A 104 9.96 -17.42 5.24
C GLY A 104 8.45 -17.24 5.31
N PHE A 105 7.90 -16.99 6.51
CA PHE A 105 6.49 -16.72 6.70
C PHE A 105 6.02 -15.49 5.88
N VAL A 106 6.81 -14.41 5.92
CA VAL A 106 6.46 -13.16 5.20
C VAL A 106 6.51 -13.40 3.69
N ARG A 107 7.54 -14.07 3.18
CA ARG A 107 7.63 -14.39 1.75
C ARG A 107 6.43 -15.22 1.29
N ASP A 108 6.10 -16.30 1.98
CA ASP A 108 5.06 -17.24 1.57
C ASP A 108 3.66 -16.61 1.70
N GLY A 109 3.40 -15.85 2.77
CA GLY A 109 2.14 -15.12 2.96
C GLY A 109 1.96 -13.98 1.96
N THR A 110 3.01 -13.21 1.67
CA THR A 110 2.98 -12.17 0.64
C THR A 110 2.76 -12.77 -0.76
N MET A 111 3.38 -13.92 -1.06
CA MET A 111 3.15 -14.62 -2.33
C MET A 111 1.68 -15.05 -2.48
N LEU A 112 1.07 -15.60 -1.43
CA LEU A 112 -0.35 -15.93 -1.43
C LEU A 112 -1.22 -14.68 -1.62
N ALA A 113 -0.91 -13.60 -0.91
CA ALA A 113 -1.61 -12.32 -1.06
C ALA A 113 -1.51 -11.78 -2.50
N CYS A 114 -0.34 -11.82 -3.12
CA CYS A 114 -0.15 -11.43 -4.51
C CYS A 114 -1.03 -12.27 -5.46
N ALA A 115 -1.08 -13.57 -5.26
CA ALA A 115 -1.91 -14.47 -6.10
C ALA A 115 -3.40 -14.14 -5.96
N GLU A 116 -3.89 -13.88 -4.75
CA GLU A 116 -5.28 -13.51 -4.51
C GLU A 116 -5.61 -12.13 -5.07
N MET A 117 -4.74 -11.13 -4.83
CA MET A 117 -4.90 -9.77 -5.35
C MET A 117 -4.93 -9.74 -6.88
N LEU A 118 -4.01 -10.42 -7.57
CA LEU A 118 -3.99 -10.51 -9.02
C LEU A 118 -5.27 -11.17 -9.56
N ARG A 119 -5.75 -12.23 -8.93
CA ARG A 119 -7.03 -12.86 -9.30
C ARG A 119 -8.24 -11.95 -9.07
N GLY A 120 -8.15 -11.03 -8.10
CA GLY A 120 -9.15 -10.00 -7.81
C GLY A 120 -9.02 -8.73 -8.66
N GLY A 121 -8.05 -8.67 -9.59
CA GLY A 121 -7.83 -7.51 -10.45
C GLY A 121 -7.00 -6.39 -9.79
N VAL A 122 -6.41 -6.62 -8.63
CA VAL A 122 -5.48 -5.69 -7.98
C VAL A 122 -4.10 -5.86 -8.61
N THR A 123 -3.50 -4.78 -9.09
CA THR A 123 -2.22 -4.78 -9.81
C THR A 123 -1.11 -4.06 -9.08
N CYS A 124 -1.44 -3.37 -8.00
CA CYS A 124 -0.50 -2.66 -7.13
C CYS A 124 -1.04 -2.64 -5.71
N PHE A 125 -0.17 -2.77 -4.72
CA PHE A 125 -0.57 -2.65 -3.32
C PHE A 125 0.49 -1.91 -2.48
N ASN A 126 0.07 -1.40 -1.33
CA ASN A 126 0.93 -0.80 -0.32
C ASN A 126 0.93 -1.70 0.93
N ASP A 127 2.10 -2.18 1.33
CA ASP A 127 2.26 -3.13 2.43
C ASP A 127 2.89 -2.49 3.67
N MET A 128 2.48 -2.95 4.83
CA MET A 128 3.05 -2.58 6.13
C MET A 128 3.25 -3.85 6.94
N TYR A 129 4.45 -4.42 6.91
CA TYR A 129 4.75 -5.61 7.70
C TYR A 129 6.24 -5.74 8.01
N PHE A 130 6.59 -6.71 8.87
CA PHE A 130 7.96 -7.08 9.20
C PHE A 130 8.67 -7.72 8.00
N PHE A 131 10.01 -7.76 8.02
CA PHE A 131 10.83 -8.37 6.95
C PHE A 131 10.50 -7.83 5.54
N PRO A 132 10.59 -6.51 5.32
CA PRO A 132 10.25 -5.89 4.03
C PRO A 132 11.04 -6.46 2.84
N GLU A 133 12.26 -6.97 3.07
CA GLU A 133 13.05 -7.66 2.05
C GLU A 133 12.39 -8.96 1.56
N ALA A 134 11.76 -9.72 2.46
CA ALA A 134 11.07 -10.95 2.09
C ALA A 134 9.76 -10.66 1.35
N ALA A 135 9.03 -9.60 1.75
CA ALA A 135 7.87 -9.12 1.03
C ALA A 135 8.25 -8.65 -0.39
N ALA A 136 9.32 -7.84 -0.51
CA ALA A 136 9.83 -7.37 -1.80
C ALA A 136 10.22 -8.53 -2.74
N GLN A 137 10.90 -9.56 -2.23
CA GLN A 137 11.23 -10.75 -3.01
C GLN A 137 10.00 -11.47 -3.56
N ALA A 138 8.95 -11.63 -2.74
CA ALA A 138 7.70 -12.24 -3.16
C ALA A 138 7.00 -11.41 -4.25
N VAL A 139 6.97 -10.08 -4.09
CA VAL A 139 6.41 -9.14 -5.07
C VAL A 139 7.12 -9.24 -6.42
N LEU A 140 8.46 -9.22 -6.43
CA LEU A 140 9.26 -9.35 -7.65
C LEU A 140 9.05 -10.70 -8.33
N GLN A 141 8.98 -11.79 -7.55
CA GLN A 141 8.68 -13.13 -8.07
C GLN A 141 7.27 -13.21 -8.67
N ALA A 142 6.28 -12.57 -8.04
CA ALA A 142 4.91 -12.48 -8.55
C ALA A 142 4.77 -11.52 -9.75
N ARG A 143 5.80 -10.73 -10.07
CA ARG A 143 5.77 -9.65 -11.07
C ARG A 143 4.65 -8.64 -10.83
N MET A 144 4.36 -8.35 -9.58
CA MET A 144 3.35 -7.38 -9.16
C MET A 144 4.03 -6.07 -8.78
N ARG A 145 3.32 -4.95 -8.80
CA ARG A 145 3.80 -3.67 -8.25
C ARG A 145 3.45 -3.56 -6.78
N ALA A 146 4.37 -3.03 -5.97
CA ALA A 146 4.07 -2.72 -4.58
C ALA A 146 4.86 -1.50 -4.07
N ALA A 147 4.25 -0.79 -3.11
CA ALA A 147 4.95 0.07 -2.19
C ALA A 147 5.28 -0.76 -0.94
N ILE A 148 6.55 -0.88 -0.62
CA ILE A 148 7.05 -1.66 0.52
C ILE A 148 7.24 -0.71 1.71
N GLY A 149 6.47 -0.95 2.78
CA GLY A 149 6.53 -0.17 4.00
C GLY A 149 7.76 -0.51 4.85
N MET A 150 8.59 0.49 5.10
CA MET A 150 9.68 0.42 6.09
C MET A 150 9.05 0.62 7.48
N ILE A 151 8.55 -0.49 8.06
CA ILE A 151 7.81 -0.45 9.32
C ILE A 151 8.65 0.08 10.47
N ALA A 152 8.02 0.81 11.39
CA ALA A 152 8.60 1.23 12.66
C ALA A 152 7.61 1.04 13.81
N VAL A 153 8.08 0.42 14.89
CA VAL A 153 7.40 0.29 16.18
C VAL A 153 8.43 0.42 17.31
N GLU A 154 8.00 0.76 18.53
CA GLU A 154 8.92 0.95 19.66
C GLU A 154 9.32 -0.34 20.37
N PHE A 155 8.62 -1.44 20.13
CA PHE A 155 8.88 -2.72 20.80
C PHE A 155 9.60 -3.71 19.89
N PRO A 156 10.36 -4.67 20.48
CA PRO A 156 11.09 -5.66 19.71
C PRO A 156 10.16 -6.67 19.03
N SER A 157 10.61 -7.19 17.90
CA SER A 157 10.02 -8.33 17.18
C SER A 157 11.11 -9.30 16.72
N ALA A 158 10.72 -10.34 16.00
CA ALA A 158 11.66 -11.22 15.32
C ALA A 158 12.51 -10.50 14.24
N TYR A 159 12.06 -9.33 13.76
CA TYR A 159 12.74 -8.55 12.72
C TYR A 159 13.73 -7.54 13.29
N ALA A 160 13.35 -6.78 14.33
CA ALA A 160 14.18 -5.70 14.86
C ALA A 160 14.00 -5.52 16.37
N SER A 161 14.98 -4.91 17.03
CA SER A 161 15.04 -4.73 18.48
C SER A 161 14.30 -3.49 18.99
N ASP A 162 14.25 -2.43 18.20
CA ASP A 162 13.68 -1.12 18.54
C ASP A 162 13.43 -0.28 17.28
N ALA A 163 12.79 0.88 17.43
CA ALA A 163 12.44 1.75 16.31
C ALA A 163 13.65 2.18 15.46
N THR A 164 14.83 2.33 16.06
CA THR A 164 16.05 2.68 15.32
C THR A 164 16.52 1.52 14.44
N ASP A 165 16.51 0.30 14.98
CA ASP A 165 16.86 -0.92 14.23
C ASP A 165 15.86 -1.18 13.10
N TYR A 166 14.56 -1.00 13.33
CA TYR A 166 13.53 -1.08 12.29
C TYR A 166 13.82 -0.12 11.13
N LEU A 167 14.04 1.16 11.42
CA LEU A 167 14.32 2.17 10.40
C LEU A 167 15.64 1.88 9.67
N THR A 168 16.70 1.49 10.39
CA THR A 168 18.01 1.18 9.80
C THR A 168 17.91 0.02 8.82
N LYS A 169 17.24 -1.07 9.22
CA LYS A 169 17.02 -2.24 8.35
C LYS A 169 16.12 -1.92 7.15
N GLY A 170 15.02 -1.18 7.38
CA GLY A 170 14.12 -0.75 6.32
C GLY A 170 14.83 0.10 5.27
N MET A 171 15.65 1.06 5.71
CA MET A 171 16.45 1.90 4.81
C MET A 171 17.47 1.09 4.00
N ALA A 172 18.14 0.13 4.63
CA ALA A 172 19.07 -0.75 3.93
C ALA A 172 18.38 -1.57 2.83
N VAL A 173 17.16 -2.07 3.09
CA VAL A 173 16.34 -2.77 2.08
C VAL A 173 15.98 -1.83 0.94
N ARG A 174 15.48 -0.62 1.23
CA ARG A 174 15.20 0.39 0.22
C ARG A 174 16.42 0.68 -0.66
N ASP A 175 17.57 0.92 -0.05
CA ASP A 175 18.80 1.28 -0.78
C ASP A 175 19.29 0.15 -1.68
N SER A 176 19.08 -1.10 -1.29
CA SER A 176 19.43 -2.27 -2.10
C SER A 176 18.48 -2.56 -3.25
N LEU A 177 17.20 -2.11 -3.18
CA LEU A 177 16.14 -2.46 -4.12
C LEU A 177 15.49 -1.24 -4.80
N ARG A 178 15.99 -0.03 -4.57
CA ARG A 178 15.39 1.21 -5.10
C ARG A 178 15.36 1.31 -6.63
N ASP A 179 16.20 0.53 -7.31
CA ASP A 179 16.29 0.52 -8.77
C ASP A 179 15.34 -0.53 -9.41
N GLU A 180 14.63 -1.31 -8.59
CA GLU A 180 13.63 -2.28 -9.05
C GLU A 180 12.35 -1.58 -9.51
N SER A 181 12.06 -1.61 -10.78
CA SER A 181 10.96 -0.85 -11.41
C SER A 181 9.54 -1.23 -10.91
N LEU A 182 9.38 -2.38 -10.28
CA LEU A 182 8.11 -2.84 -9.70
C LEU A 182 7.93 -2.40 -8.26
N LEU A 183 8.99 -1.89 -7.61
CA LEU A 183 8.96 -1.52 -6.21
C LEU A 183 9.01 0.01 -6.03
N SER A 184 8.27 0.47 -5.05
CA SER A 184 8.44 1.76 -4.41
C SER A 184 8.51 1.55 -2.90
N PHE A 185 8.88 2.58 -2.14
CA PHE A 185 9.05 2.47 -0.70
C PHE A 185 8.31 3.60 0.01
N CYS A 186 7.81 3.32 1.21
CA CYS A 186 7.27 4.33 2.11
C CYS A 186 7.77 4.08 3.53
N LEU A 187 7.84 5.13 4.34
CA LEU A 187 8.03 4.99 5.77
C LEU A 187 6.70 4.59 6.40
N ALA A 188 6.71 3.54 7.19
CA ALA A 188 5.50 2.95 7.73
C ALA A 188 5.50 2.91 9.27
N PRO A 189 5.47 4.08 9.98
CA PRO A 189 5.19 4.09 11.40
C PRO A 189 3.83 3.45 11.64
N HIS A 190 3.79 2.39 12.43
CA HIS A 190 2.61 1.53 12.52
C HIS A 190 1.35 2.31 12.93
N ALA A 191 1.36 2.93 14.10
CA ALA A 191 0.21 3.66 14.63
C ALA A 191 0.62 4.65 15.72
N SER A 192 -0.29 5.57 16.07
CA SER A 192 -0.09 6.58 17.11
C SER A 192 0.19 6.00 18.49
N TYR A 193 -0.25 4.77 18.76
CA TYR A 193 -0.08 4.07 20.05
C TYR A 193 1.11 3.11 20.09
N THR A 194 1.82 2.92 18.98
CA THR A 194 3.00 2.03 18.89
C THR A 194 4.28 2.77 18.53
N VAL A 195 4.19 4.08 18.25
CA VAL A 195 5.31 4.90 17.79
C VAL A 195 5.39 6.18 18.63
N SER A 196 6.59 6.48 19.14
CA SER A 196 6.87 7.68 19.96
C SER A 196 6.96 8.95 19.10
N ASP A 197 6.81 10.12 19.74
CA ASP A 197 6.99 11.42 19.08
C ASP A 197 8.40 11.55 18.48
N ALA A 198 9.42 11.12 19.21
CA ALA A 198 10.81 11.18 18.74
C ALA A 198 11.02 10.33 17.47
N THR A 199 10.34 9.18 17.36
CA THR A 199 10.40 8.35 16.15
C THR A 199 9.61 8.98 15.00
N PHE A 200 8.44 9.56 15.27
CA PHE A 200 7.68 10.31 14.27
C PHE A 200 8.45 11.53 13.74
N GLU A 201 9.13 12.29 14.60
CA GLU A 201 10.00 13.40 14.19
C GLU A 201 11.13 12.94 13.24
N ARG A 202 11.80 11.84 13.56
CA ARG A 202 12.81 11.25 12.65
C ARG A 202 12.20 10.82 11.33
N ILE A 203 11.01 10.22 11.36
CA ILE A 203 10.30 9.80 10.16
C ILE A 203 9.93 11.01 9.30
N ALA A 204 9.49 12.11 9.90
CA ALA A 204 9.21 13.35 9.16
C ALA A 204 10.46 13.88 8.43
N ILE A 205 11.62 13.84 9.09
CA ILE A 205 12.91 14.23 8.48
C ILE A 205 13.25 13.28 7.32
N TYR A 206 13.22 11.97 7.54
CA TYR A 206 13.55 10.99 6.50
C TYR A 206 12.58 11.04 5.32
N ALA A 207 11.28 11.24 5.57
CA ALA A 207 10.29 11.39 4.51
C ALA A 207 10.60 12.58 3.59
N ALA A 208 11.00 13.71 4.19
CA ALA A 208 11.39 14.90 3.45
C ALA A 208 12.73 14.74 2.70
N GLU A 209 13.74 14.11 3.34
CA GLU A 209 15.06 13.91 2.71
C GLU A 209 15.03 12.91 1.56
N LEU A 210 14.20 11.88 1.66
CA LEU A 210 14.12 10.79 0.67
C LEU A 210 13.00 10.98 -0.34
N ASP A 211 12.14 11.97 -0.14
CA ASP A 211 10.92 12.21 -0.93
C ASP A 211 10.04 10.95 -1.03
N VAL A 212 9.76 10.33 0.12
CA VAL A 212 8.94 9.11 0.22
C VAL A 212 7.68 9.34 1.05
N PRO A 213 6.56 8.65 0.75
CA PRO A 213 5.34 8.73 1.55
C PRO A 213 5.53 8.21 2.97
N VAL A 214 4.68 8.71 3.87
CA VAL A 214 4.46 8.16 5.21
C VAL A 214 3.10 7.48 5.25
N HIS A 215 3.07 6.21 5.62
CA HIS A 215 1.89 5.36 5.63
C HIS A 215 1.64 4.88 7.06
N THR A 216 0.54 5.29 7.70
CA THR A 216 0.29 5.03 9.11
C THR A 216 -1.19 4.82 9.42
N HIS A 217 -1.50 3.93 10.37
CA HIS A 217 -2.85 3.80 10.91
C HIS A 217 -3.23 5.06 11.69
N LEU A 218 -4.43 5.57 11.46
CA LEU A 218 -4.88 6.82 12.05
C LEU A 218 -6.39 6.80 12.28
N HIS A 219 -6.82 7.13 13.51
CA HIS A 219 -8.23 7.25 13.89
C HIS A 219 -9.05 5.99 13.57
N GLU A 220 -8.46 4.82 13.75
CA GLU A 220 -9.10 3.53 13.48
C GLU A 220 -10.16 3.19 14.52
N THR A 221 -9.88 3.46 15.81
CA THR A 221 -10.79 3.15 16.92
C THR A 221 -10.98 4.34 17.88
N HIS A 222 -12.08 4.30 18.63
CA HIS A 222 -12.30 5.27 19.71
C HIS A 222 -11.27 5.12 20.84
N ASP A 223 -10.77 3.91 21.09
CA ASP A 223 -9.74 3.65 22.10
C ASP A 223 -8.44 4.35 21.74
N GLU A 224 -8.00 4.31 20.49
CA GLU A 224 -6.83 5.04 20.00
C GLU A 224 -6.95 6.54 20.32
N ILE A 225 -8.11 7.13 20.04
CA ILE A 225 -8.35 8.56 20.28
C ILE A 225 -8.32 8.89 21.77
N ARG A 226 -9.02 8.08 22.58
CA ARG A 226 -9.07 8.26 24.04
C ARG A 226 -7.67 8.18 24.65
N ASP A 227 -6.90 7.17 24.25
CA ASP A 227 -5.57 6.91 24.80
C ASP A 227 -4.56 7.97 24.33
N SER A 228 -4.68 8.49 23.12
CA SER A 228 -3.88 9.62 22.63
C SER A 228 -4.19 10.92 23.40
N LEU A 229 -5.48 11.21 23.66
CA LEU A 229 -5.87 12.34 24.47
C LEU A 229 -5.34 12.24 25.90
N ALA A 230 -5.39 11.06 26.51
CA ALA A 230 -4.90 10.82 27.85
C ALA A 230 -3.38 10.95 27.96
N SER A 231 -2.62 10.45 26.98
CA SER A 231 -1.17 10.37 27.01
C SER A 231 -0.48 11.63 26.46
N HIS A 232 -1.07 12.28 25.45
CA HIS A 232 -0.45 13.38 24.69
C HIS A 232 -1.27 14.67 24.73
N GLY A 233 -2.46 14.67 25.36
CA GLY A 233 -3.35 15.85 25.39
C GLY A 233 -3.91 16.25 24.02
N ALA A 234 -3.73 15.41 23.00
CA ALA A 234 -4.12 15.70 21.62
C ALA A 234 -4.69 14.45 20.94
N ARG A 235 -5.62 14.65 19.99
CA ARG A 235 -6.07 13.57 19.10
C ARG A 235 -4.93 13.16 18.16
N PRO A 236 -4.89 11.90 17.66
CA PRO A 236 -3.80 11.40 16.83
C PRO A 236 -3.45 12.29 15.64
N LEU A 237 -4.43 12.78 14.87
CA LEU A 237 -4.18 13.68 13.74
C LEU A 237 -3.54 15.02 14.17
N GLN A 238 -4.00 15.60 15.28
CA GLN A 238 -3.40 16.82 15.79
C GLN A 238 -1.96 16.60 16.27
N ARG A 239 -1.68 15.43 16.85
CA ARG A 239 -0.32 15.01 17.22
C ARG A 239 0.58 14.93 15.97
N LEU A 240 0.15 14.25 14.91
CA LEU A 240 0.90 14.17 13.64
C LEU A 240 1.11 15.56 13.02
N LYS A 241 0.12 16.44 13.09
CA LYS A 241 0.26 17.84 12.64
C LYS A 241 1.36 18.57 13.41
N ASN A 242 1.37 18.47 14.72
CA ASN A 242 2.36 19.13 15.58
C ASN A 242 3.80 18.62 15.31
N LEU A 243 3.93 17.37 14.87
CA LEU A 243 5.19 16.71 14.50
C LEU A 243 5.59 16.94 13.03
N GLY A 244 4.82 17.74 12.27
CA GLY A 244 5.15 18.11 10.90
C GLY A 244 4.88 17.03 9.84
N LEU A 245 4.00 16.07 10.15
CA LEU A 245 3.72 14.93 9.25
C LEU A 245 2.54 15.16 8.30
N LEU A 246 1.77 16.25 8.45
CA LEU A 246 0.69 16.55 7.53
C LEU A 246 1.21 17.16 6.24
N GLY A 247 0.86 16.53 5.14
CA GLY A 247 1.25 16.97 3.80
C GLY A 247 0.82 15.96 2.74
N PRO A 248 1.11 16.24 1.46
CA PRO A 248 0.73 15.37 0.34
C PRO A 248 1.42 13.99 0.37
N ASN A 249 2.44 13.82 1.21
CA ASN A 249 3.13 12.55 1.40
C ASN A 249 2.51 11.68 2.50
N LEU A 250 1.50 12.17 3.26
CA LEU A 250 0.83 11.38 4.29
C LEU A 250 -0.29 10.53 3.68
N ILE A 251 -0.24 9.23 3.95
CA ILE A 251 -1.31 8.26 3.70
C ILE A 251 -1.86 7.83 5.06
N ALA A 252 -3.01 8.40 5.42
CA ALA A 252 -3.73 8.07 6.64
C ALA A 252 -4.61 6.84 6.42
N VAL A 253 -4.31 5.75 7.12
CA VAL A 253 -5.03 4.48 6.98
C VAL A 253 -6.22 4.44 7.93
N HIS A 254 -7.32 3.89 7.48
CA HIS A 254 -8.62 3.79 8.13
C HIS A 254 -9.35 5.13 8.23
N ALA A 255 -8.89 6.08 9.03
CA ALA A 255 -9.49 7.41 9.19
C ALA A 255 -11.00 7.36 9.51
N VAL A 256 -11.45 6.32 10.29
CA VAL A 256 -12.86 6.02 10.56
C VAL A 256 -13.49 7.08 11.47
N HIS A 257 -12.77 7.53 12.49
CA HIS A 257 -13.30 8.39 13.55
C HIS A 257 -12.81 9.84 13.45
N LEU A 258 -12.84 10.40 12.23
CA LEU A 258 -12.53 11.81 11.98
C LEU A 258 -13.69 12.74 12.39
N THR A 259 -13.36 13.94 12.88
CA THR A 259 -14.34 15.02 12.99
C THR A 259 -14.43 15.80 11.67
N PRO A 260 -15.50 16.61 11.45
CA PRO A 260 -15.58 17.47 10.26
C PRO A 260 -14.37 18.39 10.10
N GLU A 261 -13.85 18.92 11.20
CA GLU A 261 -12.68 19.81 11.21
C GLU A 261 -11.40 19.06 10.81
N GLU A 262 -11.27 17.80 11.21
CA GLU A 262 -10.15 16.94 10.83
C GLU A 262 -10.20 16.56 9.36
N ILE A 263 -11.37 16.34 8.78
CA ILE A 263 -11.54 16.13 7.33
C ILE A 263 -11.07 17.37 6.55
N VAL A 264 -11.50 18.57 6.98
CA VAL A 264 -11.05 19.83 6.39
C VAL A 264 -9.53 20.00 6.53
N LEU A 265 -8.96 19.62 7.67
CA LEU A 265 -7.54 19.71 7.93
C LEU A 265 -6.73 18.78 7.00
N LEU A 266 -7.14 17.52 6.83
CA LEU A 266 -6.50 16.57 5.91
C LEU A 266 -6.56 17.09 4.47
N ALA A 267 -7.72 17.57 4.03
CA ALA A 267 -7.91 18.13 2.70
C ALA A 267 -7.04 19.37 2.46
N ALA A 268 -6.97 20.29 3.43
CA ALA A 268 -6.16 21.52 3.32
C ALA A 268 -4.66 21.24 3.22
N HIS A 269 -4.17 20.10 3.75
CA HIS A 269 -2.77 19.69 3.65
C HIS A 269 -2.52 18.74 2.48
N GLY A 270 -3.54 18.39 1.70
CA GLY A 270 -3.41 17.45 0.58
C GLY A 270 -3.10 16.02 1.00
N CYS A 271 -3.45 15.63 2.23
CA CYS A 271 -3.23 14.28 2.74
C CYS A 271 -4.11 13.26 2.00
N HIS A 272 -3.63 12.04 1.89
CA HIS A 272 -4.37 10.92 1.31
C HIS A 272 -4.98 10.05 2.40
N VAL A 273 -6.12 9.41 2.09
CA VAL A 273 -6.81 8.48 2.98
C VAL A 273 -6.94 7.13 2.28
N ALA A 274 -6.50 6.07 2.95
CA ALA A 274 -6.73 4.68 2.58
C ALA A 274 -7.83 4.11 3.50
N HIS A 275 -9.09 4.04 2.98
CA HIS A 275 -10.28 3.65 3.76
C HIS A 275 -10.83 2.32 3.27
#